data_fb8d7fcde7742cc78688d7910f361c37
#
_entry.id   fb8d7fcde7742cc78688d7910f361c37
#
_cell.length_a   1.000
_cell.length_b   1.000
_cell.length_c   1.000
_cell.angle_alpha   90.00
_cell.angle_beta   90.00
_cell.angle_gamma   90.00
#
_symmetry.space_group_name_H-M   'P 1'
#
loop_
_entity.id
_entity.type
_entity.pdbx_description
1 polymer ?
#
loop_
_entity_poly.entity_id
_entity_poly.type
_entity_poly.pdbx_seq_one_letter_code
_entity_poly.pdbx_strand_id
1 'polypeptide(L)'
;FDYLSCSGHPHLHTPNIDALAARGVYFDQAYVQSPTCGSSRMSYYTGRYCRSTGAVWNNVPLRVDELTLGDYLGELGMRTVLVGKTHMQPHREAMGRLGIDVGSRIGVHVSQCGFEPYERDDGLNPHEKPSKRDLAYNKYMAAKGYDGENPWHDWANAAEDDTGKILSGWLLAHADKPARTAEEDSETPYMTRRAMQFIDEAEAANQRWCCHLSFIKPHWPYIVPAPYHAMYDHKHLLPVMRHDIERQNPHPVYKAFMNQRASQVFSRDGVRDHVLPAYMGLIKQIDDQMGLLIASLEAKGLLDNTMIVFSSDHGDYLGDHWMGEKDMFHQQSIRVPLIIYDPRGSADATRGLVNDHLVEGIDLLPTFVEACGGEIREHVVEGRSLAPLLTGGTPAGWREAVFSEYDYAHQPMIRELGKKPGETGMTMIFDGRLKLVQIDGYRPILFDLVEDPEEFFDRGGDPAYVSEIQRLQKMLLDWALSRKHRVTKSNRAIEDYNERNLQLKAGIYIGYWDEEEVQLARREAGLLD
;
A
#
# COMPACT_ATOMS: atom_id res chain seq x y z
N PHE A 1 -1.40 8.26 9.27
CA PHE A 1 -0.25 7.87 10.13
C PHE A 1 -0.44 8.31 11.58
N ASP A 2 -1.15 9.40 11.86
CA ASP A 2 -1.30 10.08 13.15
C ASP A 2 -2.58 9.68 13.93
N TYR A 3 -3.40 8.78 13.42
CA TYR A 3 -4.62 8.28 14.08
C TYR A 3 -4.41 6.93 14.79
N LEU A 4 -3.30 6.80 15.56
CA LEU A 4 -3.04 5.70 16.48
C LEU A 4 -2.46 6.26 17.79
N SER A 5 -2.73 5.64 18.95
CA SER A 5 -2.14 6.10 20.22
C SER A 5 -0.61 5.93 20.24
N CYS A 6 -0.06 4.87 19.64
CA CYS A 6 1.40 4.70 19.51
C CYS A 6 2.08 5.73 18.59
N SER A 7 1.33 6.41 17.72
CA SER A 7 1.82 7.55 16.93
C SER A 7 1.56 8.91 17.58
N GLY A 8 1.06 8.93 18.81
CA GLY A 8 0.89 10.14 19.62
C GLY A 8 -0.50 10.77 19.59
N HIS A 9 -1.53 10.10 19.03
CA HIS A 9 -2.90 10.64 19.09
C HIS A 9 -3.39 10.72 20.55
N PRO A 10 -3.78 11.92 21.05
CA PRO A 10 -4.02 12.11 22.47
C PRO A 10 -5.33 11.50 23.00
N HIS A 11 -6.28 11.22 22.12
CA HIS A 11 -7.64 10.82 22.51
C HIS A 11 -8.09 9.49 21.89
N LEU A 12 -7.50 9.06 20.79
CA LEU A 12 -7.81 7.77 20.18
C LEU A 12 -6.94 6.70 20.86
N HIS A 13 -7.59 5.75 21.53
CA HIS A 13 -6.92 4.68 22.26
C HIS A 13 -6.95 3.38 21.45
N THR A 14 -5.76 2.94 21.04
CA THR A 14 -5.54 1.71 20.27
C THR A 14 -4.59 0.74 21.01
N PRO A 15 -4.99 0.24 22.20
CA PRO A 15 -4.10 -0.46 23.12
C PRO A 15 -3.57 -1.78 22.54
N ASN A 16 -4.30 -2.43 21.62
CA ASN A 16 -3.87 -3.68 21.01
C ASN A 16 -2.80 -3.45 19.94
N ILE A 17 -2.94 -2.39 19.14
CA ILE A 17 -1.92 -1.95 18.18
C ILE A 17 -0.71 -1.41 18.93
N ASP A 18 -0.89 -0.68 20.01
CA ASP A 18 0.20 -0.21 20.89
C ASP A 18 0.98 -1.38 21.49
N ALA A 19 0.29 -2.43 21.93
CA ALA A 19 0.93 -3.65 22.43
C ALA A 19 1.73 -4.37 21.32
N LEU A 20 1.27 -4.35 20.09
CA LEU A 20 2.02 -4.85 18.94
C LEU A 20 3.27 -3.99 18.68
N ALA A 21 3.16 -2.66 18.73
CA ALA A 21 4.28 -1.74 18.60
C ALA A 21 5.32 -1.94 19.72
N ALA A 22 4.88 -2.15 20.96
CA ALA A 22 5.75 -2.42 22.10
C ALA A 22 6.51 -3.77 21.99
N ARG A 23 5.98 -4.73 21.25
CA ARG A 23 6.61 -6.05 20.99
C ARG A 23 7.40 -6.07 19.67
N GLY A 24 7.21 -5.09 18.80
CA GLY A 24 7.84 -4.98 17.49
C GLY A 24 8.67 -3.71 17.34
N VAL A 25 8.84 -3.30 16.10
CA VAL A 25 9.45 -2.01 15.72
C VAL A 25 8.39 -1.16 15.04
N TYR A 26 8.24 0.08 15.47
CA TYR A 26 7.43 1.09 14.81
C TYR A 26 8.32 1.93 13.86
N PHE A 27 8.05 1.88 12.57
CA PHE A 27 8.73 2.70 11.57
C PHE A 27 7.98 4.02 11.38
N ASP A 28 8.54 5.09 11.90
CA ASP A 28 7.92 6.42 11.87
C ASP A 28 7.96 7.06 10.48
N GLN A 29 8.93 6.71 9.64
CA GLN A 29 9.12 7.26 8.29
C GLN A 29 8.81 6.24 7.20
N ALA A 30 7.58 5.68 7.21
CA ALA A 30 7.13 4.70 6.22
C ALA A 30 6.26 5.36 5.14
N TYR A 31 6.66 5.19 3.88
CA TYR A 31 6.02 5.84 2.73
C TYR A 31 5.52 4.84 1.70
N VAL A 32 4.35 5.12 1.13
CA VAL A 32 3.77 4.32 0.05
C VAL A 32 4.20 4.84 -1.33
N GLN A 33 4.21 3.93 -2.32
CA GLN A 33 4.67 4.25 -3.67
C GLN A 33 3.61 4.94 -4.52
N SER A 34 2.40 5.05 -4.01
CA SER A 34 1.31 5.81 -4.62
C SER A 34 0.26 6.18 -3.58
N PRO A 35 -0.38 7.35 -3.71
CA PRO A 35 -1.47 7.74 -2.83
C PRO A 35 -2.80 7.03 -3.16
N THR A 36 -2.84 6.06 -4.08
CA THR A 36 -4.06 5.33 -4.46
C THR A 36 -3.99 3.85 -4.14
N CYS A 37 -5.13 3.28 -3.73
CA CYS A 37 -5.22 1.91 -3.23
C CYS A 37 -4.61 0.88 -4.20
N GLY A 38 -5.05 0.86 -5.46
CA GLY A 38 -4.63 -0.15 -6.44
C GLY A 38 -3.15 -0.10 -6.73
N SER A 39 -2.61 1.07 -7.07
CA SER A 39 -1.20 1.24 -7.39
C SER A 39 -0.28 1.01 -6.19
N SER A 40 -0.65 1.51 -5.00
CA SER A 40 0.10 1.24 -3.77
C SER A 40 0.15 -0.27 -3.48
N ARG A 41 -0.99 -0.96 -3.54
CA ARG A 41 -1.09 -2.41 -3.31
C ARG A 41 -0.27 -3.22 -4.30
N MET A 42 -0.36 -2.89 -5.61
CA MET A 42 0.45 -3.56 -6.63
C MET A 42 1.95 -3.36 -6.38
N SER A 43 2.35 -2.20 -5.87
CA SER A 43 3.76 -1.94 -5.55
C SER A 43 4.26 -2.84 -4.41
N TYR A 44 3.58 -2.93 -3.28
CA TYR A 44 4.06 -3.79 -2.21
C TYR A 44 3.86 -5.30 -2.46
N TYR A 45 2.88 -5.71 -3.32
CA TYR A 45 2.78 -7.12 -3.73
C TYR A 45 3.90 -7.56 -4.68
N THR A 46 4.50 -6.62 -5.42
CA THR A 46 5.58 -6.91 -6.39
C THR A 46 6.97 -6.54 -5.88
N GLY A 47 7.07 -5.73 -4.82
CA GLY A 47 8.32 -5.11 -4.38
C GLY A 47 8.89 -4.12 -5.41
N ARG A 48 8.01 -3.49 -6.25
CA ARG A 48 8.41 -2.63 -7.36
C ARG A 48 7.60 -1.35 -7.41
N TYR A 49 8.19 -0.30 -7.95
CA TYR A 49 7.49 0.98 -8.14
C TYR A 49 6.38 0.91 -9.19
N CYS A 50 5.41 1.83 -9.09
CA CYS A 50 4.20 1.81 -9.92
C CYS A 50 4.49 1.82 -11.41
N ARG A 51 5.41 2.67 -11.90
CA ARG A 51 5.78 2.71 -13.32
C ARG A 51 6.55 1.47 -13.79
N SER A 52 7.26 0.80 -12.90
CA SER A 52 7.95 -0.45 -13.23
C SER A 52 6.95 -1.58 -13.52
N THR A 53 5.81 -1.59 -12.82
CA THR A 53 4.75 -2.59 -13.00
C THR A 53 3.69 -2.17 -14.02
N GLY A 54 3.53 -0.87 -14.26
CA GLY A 54 2.46 -0.28 -15.08
C GLY A 54 1.13 -0.12 -14.35
N ALA A 55 1.01 -0.55 -13.10
CA ALA A 55 -0.20 -0.40 -12.30
C ALA A 55 -0.24 0.98 -11.60
N VAL A 56 -0.50 2.02 -12.38
CA VAL A 56 -0.42 3.43 -11.96
C VAL A 56 -1.71 4.01 -11.40
N TRP A 57 -2.80 3.22 -11.38
CA TRP A 57 -4.12 3.63 -10.90
C TRP A 57 -4.94 2.44 -10.37
N ASN A 58 -6.08 2.73 -9.73
CA ASN A 58 -7.05 1.70 -9.33
C ASN A 58 -7.55 0.91 -10.54
N ASN A 59 -7.70 -0.40 -10.37
CA ASN A 59 -8.19 -1.31 -11.41
C ASN A 59 -7.31 -1.40 -12.68
N VAL A 60 -6.10 -0.87 -12.66
CA VAL A 60 -5.10 -1.15 -13.71
C VAL A 60 -4.42 -2.48 -13.36
N PRO A 61 -4.57 -3.52 -14.21
CA PRO A 61 -4.03 -4.83 -13.90
C PRO A 61 -2.50 -4.88 -14.03
N LEU A 62 -1.89 -5.76 -13.25
CA LEU A 62 -0.49 -6.15 -13.49
C LEU A 62 -0.37 -6.93 -14.81
N ARG A 63 0.84 -6.95 -15.37
CA ARG A 63 1.15 -7.85 -16.48
C ARG A 63 1.05 -9.30 -16.03
N VAL A 64 0.68 -10.20 -16.95
CA VAL A 64 0.50 -11.64 -16.65
C VAL A 64 1.80 -12.32 -16.20
N ASP A 65 2.95 -11.77 -16.62
CA ASP A 65 4.29 -12.27 -16.30
C ASP A 65 4.93 -11.57 -15.08
N GLU A 66 4.21 -10.68 -14.40
CA GLU A 66 4.75 -9.99 -13.22
C GLU A 66 4.81 -10.93 -12.02
N LEU A 67 5.99 -11.04 -11.40
CA LEU A 67 6.16 -11.83 -10.19
C LEU A 67 5.63 -11.08 -8.96
N THR A 68 4.91 -11.79 -8.12
CA THR A 68 4.22 -11.21 -6.98
C THR A 68 4.54 -11.95 -5.68
N LEU A 69 4.11 -11.40 -4.55
CA LEU A 69 4.35 -11.97 -3.23
C LEU A 69 3.93 -13.44 -3.14
N GLY A 70 2.77 -13.80 -3.74
CA GLY A 70 2.32 -15.18 -3.74
C GLY A 70 3.22 -16.11 -4.55
N ASP A 71 3.87 -15.62 -5.63
CA ASP A 71 4.85 -16.41 -6.38
C ASP A 71 6.09 -16.69 -5.52
N TYR A 72 6.69 -15.64 -4.94
CA TYR A 72 7.89 -15.77 -4.11
C TYR A 72 7.68 -16.68 -2.89
N LEU A 73 6.59 -16.47 -2.15
CA LEU A 73 6.30 -17.27 -0.96
C LEU A 73 5.82 -18.68 -1.32
N GLY A 74 5.15 -18.86 -2.45
CA GLY A 74 4.75 -20.17 -2.99
C GLY A 74 5.96 -21.04 -3.31
N GLU A 75 7.04 -20.48 -3.90
CA GLU A 75 8.31 -21.18 -4.13
C GLU A 75 8.94 -21.68 -2.81
N LEU A 76 8.66 -21.03 -1.69
CA LEU A 76 9.11 -21.41 -0.34
C LEU A 76 8.14 -22.39 0.37
N GLY A 77 7.14 -22.89 -0.34
CA GLY A 77 6.16 -23.86 0.19
C GLY A 77 5.11 -23.23 1.13
N MET A 78 4.89 -21.91 1.07
CA MET A 78 3.86 -21.26 1.85
C MET A 78 2.52 -21.24 1.11
N ARG A 79 1.43 -21.51 1.80
CA ARG A 79 0.08 -21.20 1.33
C ARG A 79 -0.20 -19.72 1.58
N THR A 80 -0.32 -18.96 0.50
CA THR A 80 -0.50 -17.51 0.55
C THR A 80 -1.96 -17.17 0.27
N VAL A 81 -2.66 -16.60 1.24
CA VAL A 81 -4.09 -16.31 1.13
C VAL A 81 -4.41 -14.84 1.35
N LEU A 82 -5.55 -14.48 0.78
CA LEU A 82 -6.15 -13.17 0.89
C LEU A 82 -7.46 -13.25 1.64
N VAL A 83 -7.62 -12.39 2.65
CA VAL A 83 -8.88 -12.10 3.32
C VAL A 83 -9.13 -10.61 3.25
N GLY A 84 -10.13 -10.17 2.49
CA GLY A 84 -10.57 -8.79 2.35
C GLY A 84 -10.19 -8.12 1.02
N LYS A 85 -9.87 -6.82 1.09
CA LYS A 85 -9.71 -5.91 -0.05
C LYS A 85 -8.36 -6.04 -0.76
N THR A 86 -8.37 -5.90 -2.10
CA THR A 86 -7.14 -5.91 -2.91
C THR A 86 -7.08 -4.91 -4.04
N HIS A 87 -8.19 -4.50 -4.63
CA HIS A 87 -8.25 -3.74 -5.89
C HIS A 87 -7.57 -4.41 -7.10
N MET A 88 -7.24 -5.69 -7.01
CA MET A 88 -6.66 -6.43 -8.13
C MET A 88 -7.69 -6.69 -9.22
N GLN A 89 -7.24 -6.58 -10.49
CA GLN A 89 -8.04 -6.92 -11.66
C GLN A 89 -7.27 -7.86 -12.58
N PRO A 90 -7.95 -8.83 -13.23
CA PRO A 90 -7.31 -9.67 -14.23
C PRO A 90 -6.99 -8.85 -15.48
N HIS A 91 -5.80 -9.05 -16.03
CA HIS A 91 -5.44 -8.51 -17.35
C HIS A 91 -6.12 -9.32 -18.47
N ARG A 92 -7.42 -9.13 -18.63
CA ARG A 92 -8.29 -9.96 -19.51
C ARG A 92 -7.80 -10.05 -20.96
N GLU A 93 -7.28 -8.94 -21.51
CA GLU A 93 -6.77 -8.92 -22.88
C GLU A 93 -5.52 -9.83 -23.02
N ALA A 94 -4.53 -9.68 -22.14
CA ALA A 94 -3.33 -10.51 -22.18
C ALA A 94 -3.64 -11.98 -21.90
N MET A 95 -4.51 -12.26 -20.93
CA MET A 95 -4.96 -13.62 -20.63
C MET A 95 -5.68 -14.25 -21.81
N GLY A 96 -6.61 -13.53 -22.45
CA GLY A 96 -7.30 -14.00 -23.66
C GLY A 96 -6.35 -14.30 -24.82
N ARG A 97 -5.35 -13.43 -25.05
CA ARG A 97 -4.31 -13.64 -26.05
C ARG A 97 -3.47 -14.90 -25.78
N LEU A 98 -3.27 -15.26 -24.51
CA LEU A 98 -2.51 -16.43 -24.07
C LEU A 98 -3.37 -17.68 -23.90
N GLY A 99 -4.68 -17.60 -24.11
CA GLY A 99 -5.61 -18.71 -23.89
C GLY A 99 -5.83 -19.08 -22.42
N ILE A 100 -5.57 -18.13 -21.50
CA ILE A 100 -5.75 -18.34 -20.06
C ILE A 100 -7.18 -17.97 -19.68
N ASP A 101 -7.96 -18.95 -19.19
CA ASP A 101 -9.27 -18.70 -18.59
C ASP A 101 -9.07 -18.01 -17.22
N VAL A 102 -9.79 -16.90 -16.99
CA VAL A 102 -9.72 -16.12 -15.73
C VAL A 102 -10.11 -16.94 -14.52
N GLY A 103 -11.07 -17.88 -14.66
CA GLY A 103 -11.54 -18.76 -13.59
C GLY A 103 -10.67 -20.01 -13.39
N SER A 104 -9.71 -20.27 -14.27
CA SER A 104 -8.77 -21.38 -14.10
C SER A 104 -7.82 -21.13 -12.93
N ARG A 105 -7.18 -22.20 -12.42
CA ARG A 105 -6.18 -22.08 -11.36
C ARG A 105 -5.08 -21.08 -11.69
N ILE A 106 -4.56 -21.10 -12.93
CA ILE A 106 -3.54 -20.16 -13.39
C ILE A 106 -4.14 -18.75 -13.50
N GLY A 107 -5.36 -18.65 -14.05
CA GLY A 107 -6.04 -17.36 -14.19
C GLY A 107 -6.30 -16.67 -12.84
N VAL A 108 -6.73 -17.40 -11.84
CA VAL A 108 -6.90 -16.89 -10.47
C VAL A 108 -5.55 -16.48 -9.90
N HIS A 109 -4.53 -17.32 -10.02
CA HIS A 109 -3.19 -17.05 -9.50
C HIS A 109 -2.63 -15.72 -10.03
N VAL A 110 -2.58 -15.54 -11.34
CA VAL A 110 -2.04 -14.30 -11.95
C VAL A 110 -2.93 -13.07 -11.74
N SER A 111 -4.24 -13.27 -11.51
CA SER A 111 -5.18 -12.17 -11.25
C SER A 111 -5.25 -11.74 -9.79
N GLN A 112 -4.68 -12.52 -8.88
CA GLN A 112 -4.75 -12.30 -7.43
C GLN A 112 -3.36 -12.15 -6.81
N CYS A 113 -2.35 -11.74 -7.58
CA CYS A 113 -0.96 -11.60 -7.13
C CYS A 113 -0.42 -12.85 -6.41
N GLY A 114 -0.76 -14.04 -6.94
CA GLY A 114 -0.37 -15.33 -6.38
C GLY A 114 -1.13 -15.72 -5.10
N PHE A 115 -2.05 -14.88 -4.61
CA PHE A 115 -2.88 -15.22 -3.47
C PHE A 115 -4.03 -16.16 -3.84
N GLU A 116 -4.33 -17.09 -2.96
CA GLU A 116 -5.62 -17.77 -2.93
C GLU A 116 -6.67 -16.80 -2.35
N PRO A 117 -7.75 -16.45 -3.08
CA PRO A 117 -8.81 -15.59 -2.56
C PRO A 117 -9.70 -16.37 -1.60
N TYR A 118 -9.24 -16.55 -0.35
CA TYR A 118 -9.99 -17.28 0.68
C TYR A 118 -11.29 -16.54 1.04
N GLU A 119 -11.19 -15.19 1.15
CA GLU A 119 -12.34 -14.31 1.34
C GLU A 119 -12.03 -12.97 0.69
N ARG A 120 -12.42 -12.76 -0.57
CA ARG A 120 -12.18 -11.47 -1.24
C ARG A 120 -13.39 -10.56 -1.10
N ASP A 121 -13.19 -9.36 -0.56
CA ASP A 121 -14.18 -8.30 -0.48
C ASP A 121 -13.57 -6.93 -0.77
N ASP A 122 -13.88 -6.38 -1.95
CA ASP A 122 -13.51 -5.00 -2.33
C ASP A 122 -14.68 -4.01 -2.10
N GLY A 123 -15.74 -4.44 -1.42
CA GLY A 123 -17.00 -3.70 -1.24
C GLY A 123 -17.91 -3.77 -2.47
N LEU A 124 -19.15 -3.34 -2.28
CA LEU A 124 -20.15 -3.21 -3.34
C LEU A 124 -20.67 -1.79 -3.44
N ASN A 125 -20.83 -1.29 -4.67
CA ASN A 125 -21.52 -0.03 -4.90
C ASN A 125 -23.02 -0.15 -4.59
N PRO A 126 -23.70 0.88 -4.04
CA PRO A 126 -25.13 0.83 -3.70
C PRO A 126 -26.05 0.41 -4.84
N HIS A 127 -25.71 0.77 -6.08
CA HIS A 127 -26.48 0.45 -7.28
C HIS A 127 -25.92 -0.72 -8.09
N GLU A 128 -24.89 -1.41 -7.58
CA GLU A 128 -24.34 -2.59 -8.24
C GLU A 128 -25.28 -3.77 -8.02
N LYS A 129 -25.71 -4.40 -9.12
CA LYS A 129 -26.58 -5.59 -8.99
C LYS A 129 -25.79 -6.71 -8.30
N PRO A 130 -26.32 -7.33 -7.24
CA PRO A 130 -25.65 -8.40 -6.51
C PRO A 130 -25.23 -9.59 -7.38
N SER A 131 -25.96 -9.82 -8.48
CA SER A 131 -25.64 -10.86 -9.48
C SER A 131 -24.29 -10.67 -10.19
N LYS A 132 -23.65 -9.49 -10.06
CA LYS A 132 -22.33 -9.22 -10.66
C LYS A 132 -21.16 -9.56 -9.74
N ARG A 133 -21.37 -9.54 -8.43
CA ARG A 133 -20.36 -9.91 -7.41
C ARG A 133 -21.02 -10.73 -6.32
N ASP A 134 -20.76 -12.00 -6.34
CA ASP A 134 -21.27 -12.96 -5.35
C ASP A 134 -20.37 -12.89 -4.10
N LEU A 135 -20.59 -11.87 -3.25
CA LEU A 135 -19.84 -11.71 -2.01
C LEU A 135 -20.27 -12.76 -0.97
N ALA A 136 -19.29 -13.48 -0.42
CA ALA A 136 -19.54 -14.39 0.67
C ALA A 136 -20.06 -13.67 1.93
N TYR A 137 -19.62 -12.45 2.16
CA TYR A 137 -20.15 -11.60 3.23
C TYR A 137 -21.67 -11.35 3.10
N ASN A 138 -22.17 -11.06 1.89
CA ASN A 138 -23.61 -10.91 1.68
C ASN A 138 -24.39 -12.20 1.96
N LYS A 139 -23.83 -13.36 1.61
CA LYS A 139 -24.43 -14.66 1.97
C LYS A 139 -24.45 -14.88 3.48
N TYR A 140 -23.37 -14.54 4.17
CA TYR A 140 -23.29 -14.57 5.61
C TYR A 140 -24.35 -13.68 6.26
N MET A 141 -24.48 -12.45 5.81
CA MET A 141 -25.48 -11.49 6.30
C MET A 141 -26.90 -12.00 6.08
N ALA A 142 -27.21 -12.51 4.90
CA ALA A 142 -28.51 -13.11 4.60
C ALA A 142 -28.81 -14.32 5.49
N ALA A 143 -27.83 -15.18 5.76
CA ALA A 143 -28.00 -16.32 6.66
C ALA A 143 -28.23 -15.91 8.12
N LYS A 144 -27.81 -14.71 8.52
CA LYS A 144 -28.08 -14.08 9.82
C LYS A 144 -29.44 -13.38 9.89
N GLY A 145 -30.16 -13.29 8.77
CA GLY A 145 -31.47 -12.63 8.71
C GLY A 145 -31.42 -11.15 8.32
N TYR A 146 -30.29 -10.65 7.84
CA TYR A 146 -30.16 -9.31 7.27
C TYR A 146 -30.69 -9.34 5.83
N ASP A 147 -31.91 -8.93 5.62
CA ASP A 147 -32.63 -8.99 4.35
C ASP A 147 -32.13 -7.98 3.33
N GLY A 148 -32.43 -8.22 2.05
CA GLY A 148 -32.17 -7.29 0.94
C GLY A 148 -31.29 -7.88 -0.16
N GLU A 149 -31.20 -7.14 -1.27
CA GLU A 149 -30.37 -7.56 -2.41
C GLU A 149 -28.88 -7.25 -2.19
N ASN A 150 -28.58 -6.26 -1.34
CA ASN A 150 -27.21 -5.86 -1.01
C ASN A 150 -27.02 -5.58 0.48
N PRO A 151 -26.99 -6.62 1.34
CA PRO A 151 -26.80 -6.46 2.79
C PRO A 151 -25.51 -5.70 3.15
N TRP A 152 -24.45 -5.81 2.35
CA TRP A 152 -23.23 -5.03 2.51
C TRP A 152 -23.52 -3.53 2.55
N HIS A 153 -24.40 -3.03 1.66
CA HIS A 153 -24.79 -1.62 1.64
C HIS A 153 -25.93 -1.34 2.63
N ASP A 154 -27.01 -2.13 2.59
CA ASP A 154 -28.26 -1.79 3.26
C ASP A 154 -28.23 -1.96 4.78
N TRP A 155 -27.25 -2.73 5.27
CA TRP A 155 -27.06 -3.02 6.70
C TRP A 155 -25.69 -2.56 7.21
N ALA A 156 -24.60 -3.09 6.67
CA ALA A 156 -23.27 -2.82 7.20
C ALA A 156 -22.79 -1.40 6.91
N ASN A 157 -23.27 -0.78 5.82
CA ASN A 157 -22.86 0.55 5.37
C ASN A 157 -24.05 1.53 5.24
N ALA A 158 -25.08 1.35 6.02
CA ALA A 158 -26.22 2.25 6.14
C ALA A 158 -26.67 2.39 7.59
N ALA A 159 -27.31 3.52 7.90
CA ALA A 159 -28.03 3.77 9.16
C ALA A 159 -29.54 3.69 8.92
N GLU A 160 -30.32 3.93 9.98
CA GLU A 160 -31.77 4.04 9.95
C GLU A 160 -32.22 5.26 10.75
N ASP A 161 -33.24 5.97 10.28
CA ASP A 161 -33.85 7.03 11.04
C ASP A 161 -35.03 6.54 11.91
N ASP A 162 -35.58 7.42 12.72
CA ASP A 162 -36.66 7.09 13.64
C ASP A 162 -37.96 6.63 12.94
N THR A 163 -38.05 6.77 11.62
CA THR A 163 -39.19 6.32 10.81
C THR A 163 -38.98 4.96 10.16
N GLY A 164 -37.78 4.37 10.35
CA GLY A 164 -37.39 3.12 9.69
C GLY A 164 -36.84 3.32 8.27
N LYS A 165 -36.55 4.54 7.84
CA LYS A 165 -35.97 4.82 6.54
C LYS A 165 -34.48 4.55 6.54
N ILE A 166 -34.01 3.78 5.55
CA ILE A 166 -32.57 3.50 5.35
C ILE A 166 -31.85 4.77 4.91
N LEU A 167 -30.78 5.09 5.61
CA LEU A 167 -29.90 6.23 5.36
C LEU A 167 -28.53 5.71 4.88
N SER A 168 -28.20 5.98 3.64
CA SER A 168 -26.92 5.54 3.05
C SER A 168 -25.72 6.13 3.78
N GLY A 169 -24.79 5.29 4.24
CA GLY A 169 -23.53 5.71 4.85
C GLY A 169 -22.56 6.42 3.89
N TRP A 170 -22.82 6.36 2.58
CA TRP A 170 -22.07 7.14 1.58
C TRP A 170 -22.33 8.65 1.67
N LEU A 171 -23.37 9.06 2.38
CA LEU A 171 -23.65 10.48 2.65
C LEU A 171 -23.03 10.85 3.99
N LEU A 172 -22.07 11.75 4.00
CA LEU A 172 -21.34 12.21 5.19
C LEU A 172 -22.28 12.72 6.30
N ALA A 173 -23.46 13.23 5.94
CA ALA A 173 -24.47 13.68 6.88
C ALA A 173 -25.03 12.55 7.79
N HIS A 174 -24.74 11.30 7.51
CA HIS A 174 -25.21 10.17 8.30
C HIS A 174 -24.08 9.50 9.12
N ALA A 175 -22.88 10.07 9.12
CA ALA A 175 -21.72 9.50 9.79
C ALA A 175 -21.86 9.45 11.33
N ASP A 176 -22.71 10.28 11.92
CA ASP A 176 -23.01 10.31 13.36
C ASP A 176 -23.95 9.19 13.83
N LYS A 177 -24.50 8.43 12.90
CA LYS A 177 -25.46 7.37 13.20
C LYS A 177 -24.80 6.00 13.21
N PRO A 178 -25.28 5.05 14.05
CA PRO A 178 -24.76 3.70 14.02
C PRO A 178 -25.15 3.00 12.71
N ALA A 179 -24.26 2.14 12.21
CA ALA A 179 -24.63 1.18 11.17
C ALA A 179 -25.77 0.28 11.67
N ARG A 180 -26.63 -0.18 10.77
CA ARG A 180 -27.81 -0.99 11.09
C ARG A 180 -27.46 -2.42 11.54
N THR A 181 -26.27 -2.89 11.22
CA THR A 181 -25.79 -4.22 11.60
C THR A 181 -25.32 -4.25 13.06
N ALA A 182 -25.44 -5.41 13.70
CA ALA A 182 -24.78 -5.66 14.97
C ALA A 182 -23.24 -5.56 14.78
N GLU A 183 -22.53 -5.20 15.86
CA GLU A 183 -21.07 -5.04 15.82
C GLU A 183 -20.38 -6.29 15.30
N GLU A 184 -20.69 -7.42 15.91
CA GLU A 184 -20.07 -8.72 15.59
C GLU A 184 -20.33 -9.21 14.15
N ASP A 185 -21.39 -8.71 13.51
CA ASP A 185 -21.75 -9.05 12.14
C ASP A 185 -21.27 -8.03 11.12
N SER A 186 -20.68 -6.91 11.58
CA SER A 186 -20.08 -5.94 10.67
C SER A 186 -18.85 -6.49 9.96
N GLU A 187 -18.42 -5.82 8.92
CA GLU A 187 -17.41 -6.29 7.97
C GLU A 187 -16.05 -6.60 8.62
N THR A 188 -15.55 -5.70 9.48
CA THR A 188 -14.23 -5.84 10.12
C THR A 188 -14.14 -7.07 11.03
N PRO A 189 -15.08 -7.32 11.97
CA PRO A 189 -15.12 -8.56 12.74
C PRO A 189 -15.33 -9.83 11.89
N TYR A 190 -16.15 -9.73 10.83
CA TYR A 190 -16.34 -10.86 9.92
C TYR A 190 -15.03 -11.27 9.25
N MET A 191 -14.28 -10.32 8.69
CA MET A 191 -12.99 -10.60 8.04
C MET A 191 -11.96 -11.15 9.04
N THR A 192 -11.95 -10.65 10.27
CA THR A 192 -11.07 -11.17 11.33
C THR A 192 -11.37 -12.64 11.63
N ARG A 193 -12.65 -13.00 11.78
CA ARG A 193 -13.04 -14.41 11.96
C ARG A 193 -12.65 -15.29 10.76
N ARG A 194 -12.77 -14.78 9.54
CA ARG A 194 -12.35 -15.51 8.34
C ARG A 194 -10.85 -15.76 8.32
N ALA A 195 -10.06 -14.77 8.72
CA ALA A 195 -8.60 -14.93 8.85
C ALA A 195 -8.24 -15.96 9.93
N MET A 196 -8.89 -15.90 11.10
CA MET A 196 -8.69 -16.87 12.17
C MET A 196 -9.09 -18.30 11.73
N GLN A 197 -10.20 -18.44 11.01
CA GLN A 197 -10.62 -19.74 10.46
C GLN A 197 -9.58 -20.29 9.48
N PHE A 198 -9.06 -19.46 8.59
CA PHE A 198 -7.99 -19.88 7.68
C PHE A 198 -6.76 -20.36 8.44
N ILE A 199 -6.33 -19.64 9.49
CA ILE A 199 -5.18 -20.02 10.31
C ILE A 199 -5.43 -21.40 10.96
N ASP A 200 -6.64 -21.65 11.48
CA ASP A 200 -7.01 -22.94 12.05
C ASP A 200 -6.92 -24.07 11.02
N GLU A 201 -7.39 -23.84 9.81
CA GLU A 201 -7.32 -24.81 8.72
C GLU A 201 -5.86 -25.10 8.31
N ALA A 202 -5.03 -24.07 8.23
CA ALA A 202 -3.62 -24.20 7.87
C ALA A 202 -2.83 -24.97 8.94
N GLU A 203 -3.06 -24.67 10.22
CA GLU A 203 -2.45 -25.38 11.34
C GLU A 203 -2.88 -26.85 11.40
N ALA A 204 -4.19 -27.13 11.24
CA ALA A 204 -4.69 -28.50 11.19
C ALA A 204 -4.08 -29.30 10.03
N ALA A 205 -3.73 -28.64 8.94
CA ALA A 205 -3.06 -29.24 7.78
C ALA A 205 -1.53 -29.26 7.88
N ASN A 206 -0.95 -28.73 8.97
CA ASN A 206 0.50 -28.52 9.16
C ASN A 206 1.13 -27.79 7.97
N GLN A 207 0.48 -26.73 7.49
CA GLN A 207 0.91 -25.91 6.36
C GLN A 207 1.58 -24.63 6.85
N ARG A 208 2.72 -24.26 6.24
CA ARG A 208 3.25 -22.89 6.35
C ARG A 208 2.32 -21.94 5.61
N TRP A 209 2.07 -20.77 6.18
CA TRP A 209 1.10 -19.84 5.63
C TRP A 209 1.54 -18.36 5.67
N CYS A 210 0.97 -17.60 4.76
CA CYS A 210 0.95 -16.14 4.80
C CYS A 210 -0.51 -15.70 4.60
N CYS A 211 -1.07 -14.97 5.55
CA CYS A 211 -2.40 -14.40 5.47
C CYS A 211 -2.33 -12.90 5.31
N HIS A 212 -2.80 -12.38 4.17
CA HIS A 212 -3.02 -10.96 3.99
C HIS A 212 -4.45 -10.63 4.40
N LEU A 213 -4.62 -10.19 5.67
CA LEU A 213 -5.89 -9.66 6.17
C LEU A 213 -5.96 -8.17 5.84
N SER A 214 -6.90 -7.78 5.00
CA SER A 214 -7.03 -6.42 4.47
C SER A 214 -8.43 -5.86 4.67
N PHE A 215 -8.62 -5.05 5.68
CA PHE A 215 -9.88 -4.37 5.94
C PHE A 215 -10.15 -3.28 4.89
N ILE A 216 -11.44 -3.07 4.54
CA ILE A 216 -11.86 -1.89 3.79
C ILE A 216 -11.82 -0.67 4.70
N LYS A 217 -12.29 -0.82 5.94
CA LYS A 217 -12.29 0.26 6.93
C LYS A 217 -10.85 0.62 7.35
N PRO A 218 -10.61 1.89 7.68
CA PRO A 218 -11.55 3.03 7.86
C PRO A 218 -11.90 3.80 6.59
N HIS A 219 -11.68 3.28 5.37
CA HIS A 219 -12.09 3.88 4.09
C HIS A 219 -13.62 4.12 4.05
N TRP A 220 -14.07 5.01 3.18
CA TRP A 220 -15.49 5.23 2.87
C TRP A 220 -16.29 3.93 2.72
N PRO A 221 -17.58 3.92 3.10
CA PRO A 221 -18.33 4.98 3.77
C PRO A 221 -17.98 5.09 5.27
N TYR A 222 -17.96 6.32 5.81
CA TYR A 222 -17.65 6.59 7.22
C TYR A 222 -18.88 6.33 8.08
N ILE A 223 -19.17 5.07 8.33
CA ILE A 223 -20.23 4.61 9.20
C ILE A 223 -19.74 3.39 9.98
N VAL A 224 -20.06 3.32 11.25
CA VAL A 224 -19.57 2.29 12.18
C VAL A 224 -20.71 1.82 13.07
N PRO A 225 -20.78 0.55 13.46
CA PRO A 225 -21.84 0.06 14.35
C PRO A 225 -21.72 0.61 15.77
N ALA A 226 -22.82 0.50 16.51
CA ALA A 226 -22.78 0.71 17.95
C ALA A 226 -21.90 -0.37 18.62
N PRO A 227 -21.10 -0.04 19.69
CA PRO A 227 -21.05 1.26 20.37
C PRO A 227 -20.06 2.26 19.75
N TYR A 228 -19.26 1.89 18.77
CA TYR A 228 -18.14 2.68 18.24
C TYR A 228 -18.56 4.04 17.66
N HIS A 229 -19.77 4.15 17.10
CA HIS A 229 -20.28 5.41 16.54
C HIS A 229 -20.38 6.55 17.57
N ALA A 230 -20.47 6.23 18.86
CA ALA A 230 -20.65 7.18 19.95
C ALA A 230 -19.45 7.27 20.91
N MET A 231 -18.33 6.60 20.60
CA MET A 231 -17.15 6.60 21.48
C MET A 231 -16.37 7.91 21.44
N TYR A 232 -16.44 8.64 20.33
CA TYR A 232 -15.70 9.88 20.13
C TYR A 232 -16.63 11.02 19.73
N ASP A 233 -16.20 12.25 19.98
CA ASP A 233 -16.86 13.47 19.56
C ASP A 233 -15.85 14.49 19.00
N HIS A 234 -16.32 15.65 18.56
CA HIS A 234 -15.51 16.72 17.99
C HIS A 234 -14.36 17.22 18.90
N LYS A 235 -14.44 17.01 20.23
CA LYS A 235 -13.39 17.43 21.18
C LYS A 235 -12.17 16.50 21.18
N HIS A 236 -12.32 15.33 20.58
CA HIS A 236 -11.27 14.33 20.49
C HIS A 236 -10.46 14.42 19.20
N LEU A 237 -10.83 15.33 18.29
CA LEU A 237 -10.18 15.48 16.99
C LEU A 237 -8.83 16.19 17.11
N LEU A 238 -7.91 15.80 16.25
CA LEU A 238 -6.70 16.58 16.01
C LEU A 238 -7.05 17.93 15.36
N PRO A 239 -6.28 19.00 15.65
CA PRO A 239 -6.41 20.25 14.91
C PRO A 239 -6.31 20.00 13.40
N VAL A 240 -7.13 20.73 12.64
CA VAL A 240 -7.06 20.62 11.19
C VAL A 240 -5.77 21.28 10.67
N MET A 241 -5.07 20.58 9.80
CA MET A 241 -3.88 21.10 9.11
C MET A 241 -4.31 21.91 7.89
N ARG A 242 -4.58 23.20 8.08
CA ARG A 242 -5.00 24.15 7.03
C ARG A 242 -4.39 25.52 7.25
N HIS A 243 -3.96 26.12 6.17
CA HIS A 243 -3.53 27.50 6.16
C HIS A 243 -4.13 28.25 4.97
N ASP A 244 -4.59 29.49 5.14
CA ASP A 244 -5.20 30.28 4.05
C ASP A 244 -4.23 30.58 2.90
N ILE A 245 -2.91 30.54 3.15
CA ILE A 245 -1.89 30.71 2.14
C ILE A 245 -1.99 29.67 1.01
N GLU A 246 -2.38 28.43 1.32
CA GLU A 246 -2.54 27.35 0.37
C GLU A 246 -3.58 27.67 -0.72
N ARG A 247 -4.54 28.56 -0.41
CA ARG A 247 -5.60 29.01 -1.33
C ARG A 247 -5.26 30.33 -2.02
N GLN A 248 -4.15 30.98 -1.64
CA GLN A 248 -3.67 32.22 -2.25
C GLN A 248 -2.75 31.90 -3.43
N ASN A 249 -3.28 31.91 -4.65
CA ASN A 249 -2.54 31.59 -5.87
C ASN A 249 -1.91 30.17 -5.85
N PRO A 250 -2.68 29.12 -5.55
CA PRO A 250 -2.18 27.76 -5.44
C PRO A 250 -1.62 27.25 -6.76
N HIS A 251 -0.73 26.27 -6.68
CA HIS A 251 -0.31 25.51 -7.87
C HIS A 251 -1.53 24.99 -8.64
N PRO A 252 -1.59 25.09 -9.99
CA PRO A 252 -2.80 24.75 -10.76
C PRO A 252 -3.34 23.34 -10.49
N VAL A 253 -2.45 22.37 -10.33
CA VAL A 253 -2.83 20.96 -10.03
C VAL A 253 -3.45 20.87 -8.63
N TYR A 254 -2.85 21.47 -7.61
CA TYR A 254 -3.40 21.47 -6.24
C TYR A 254 -4.74 22.21 -6.18
N LYS A 255 -4.88 23.33 -6.90
CA LYS A 255 -6.16 24.02 -7.03
C LYS A 255 -7.24 23.11 -7.59
N ALA A 256 -6.92 22.35 -8.63
CA ALA A 256 -7.86 21.42 -9.24
C ALA A 256 -8.28 20.29 -8.28
N PHE A 257 -7.35 19.81 -7.42
CA PHE A 257 -7.69 18.86 -6.34
C PHE A 257 -8.57 19.48 -5.26
N MET A 258 -8.26 20.70 -4.80
CA MET A 258 -9.12 21.43 -3.85
C MET A 258 -10.53 21.68 -4.40
N ASN A 259 -10.69 21.77 -5.73
CA ASN A 259 -11.98 21.92 -6.40
C ASN A 259 -12.78 20.62 -6.52
N GLN A 260 -12.21 19.46 -6.22
CA GLN A 260 -12.94 18.20 -6.28
C GLN A 260 -14.03 18.12 -5.22
N ARG A 261 -15.07 17.33 -5.49
CA ARG A 261 -16.26 17.25 -4.65
C ARG A 261 -15.96 16.90 -3.19
N ALA A 262 -15.13 15.91 -2.95
CA ALA A 262 -14.75 15.49 -1.61
C ALA A 262 -14.02 16.62 -0.86
N SER A 263 -13.04 17.26 -1.52
CA SER A 263 -12.30 18.39 -0.96
C SER A 263 -13.20 19.56 -0.58
N GLN A 264 -14.11 19.92 -1.48
CA GLN A 264 -15.07 21.01 -1.22
C GLN A 264 -16.02 20.71 -0.07
N VAL A 265 -16.42 19.46 0.11
CA VAL A 265 -17.31 19.08 1.21
C VAL A 265 -16.55 19.10 2.54
N PHE A 266 -15.36 18.49 2.60
CA PHE A 266 -14.54 18.51 3.80
C PHE A 266 -14.02 19.90 4.19
N SER A 267 -13.96 20.84 3.23
CA SER A 267 -13.59 22.23 3.49
C SER A 267 -14.68 23.06 4.17
N ARG A 268 -15.89 22.53 4.32
CA ARG A 268 -17.01 23.23 5.00
C ARG A 268 -16.85 23.15 6.51
N ASP A 269 -17.28 24.19 7.19
CA ASP A 269 -17.32 24.20 8.64
C ASP A 269 -18.19 23.06 9.18
N GLY A 270 -17.76 22.44 10.26
CA GLY A 270 -18.48 21.38 10.97
C GLY A 270 -18.49 19.99 10.29
N VAL A 271 -18.06 19.85 9.05
CA VAL A 271 -18.05 18.52 8.38
C VAL A 271 -17.06 17.59 9.05
N ARG A 272 -15.84 18.05 9.35
CA ARG A 272 -14.87 17.23 10.09
C ARG A 272 -15.42 16.83 11.46
N ASP A 273 -15.96 17.78 12.19
CA ASP A 273 -16.52 17.56 13.54
C ASP A 273 -17.63 16.51 13.55
N HIS A 274 -18.35 16.40 12.45
CA HIS A 274 -19.44 15.44 12.27
C HIS A 274 -18.95 14.05 11.80
N VAL A 275 -17.93 14.00 10.95
CA VAL A 275 -17.51 12.75 10.27
C VAL A 275 -16.38 12.03 11.01
N LEU A 276 -15.40 12.76 11.52
CA LEU A 276 -14.19 12.14 12.07
C LEU A 276 -14.42 11.32 13.35
N PRO A 277 -15.41 11.62 14.21
CA PRO A 277 -15.75 10.72 15.31
C PRO A 277 -16.04 9.27 14.84
N ALA A 278 -16.77 9.11 13.73
CA ALA A 278 -17.03 7.78 13.14
C ALA A 278 -15.73 7.15 12.58
N TYR A 279 -14.87 7.95 11.95
CA TYR A 279 -13.56 7.48 11.49
C TYR A 279 -12.70 6.95 12.64
N MET A 280 -12.67 7.67 13.78
CA MET A 280 -12.00 7.20 14.99
C MET A 280 -12.63 5.91 15.54
N GLY A 281 -13.96 5.82 15.51
CA GLY A 281 -14.68 4.60 15.89
C GLY A 281 -14.34 3.40 15.02
N LEU A 282 -14.18 3.60 13.70
CA LEU A 282 -13.74 2.56 12.77
C LEU A 282 -12.33 2.06 13.11
N ILE A 283 -11.41 2.95 13.43
CA ILE A 283 -10.04 2.58 13.83
C ILE A 283 -10.07 1.84 15.18
N LYS A 284 -10.88 2.28 16.13
CA LYS A 284 -11.02 1.57 17.40
C LYS A 284 -11.57 0.15 17.21
N GLN A 285 -12.53 -0.04 16.31
CA GLN A 285 -13.00 -1.38 15.98
C GLN A 285 -11.89 -2.26 15.37
N ILE A 286 -11.05 -1.69 14.50
CA ILE A 286 -9.88 -2.40 13.95
C ILE A 286 -8.93 -2.79 15.08
N ASP A 287 -8.64 -1.89 16.01
CA ASP A 287 -7.78 -2.18 17.17
C ASP A 287 -8.31 -3.37 17.98
N ASP A 288 -9.60 -3.39 18.29
CA ASP A 288 -10.20 -4.48 19.05
C ASP A 288 -10.14 -5.81 18.29
N GLN A 289 -10.33 -5.79 16.97
CA GLN A 289 -10.21 -6.99 16.14
C GLN A 289 -8.76 -7.47 16.02
N MET A 290 -7.78 -6.57 15.99
CA MET A 290 -6.37 -6.92 16.07
C MET A 290 -6.03 -7.59 17.41
N GLY A 291 -6.61 -7.11 18.51
CA GLY A 291 -6.48 -7.74 19.83
C GLY A 291 -7.00 -9.19 19.84
N LEU A 292 -8.17 -9.43 19.25
CA LEU A 292 -8.75 -10.77 19.16
C LEU A 292 -7.88 -11.71 18.32
N LEU A 293 -7.36 -11.23 17.18
CA LEU A 293 -6.47 -12.03 16.32
C LEU A 293 -5.18 -12.39 17.04
N ILE A 294 -4.51 -11.42 17.67
CA ILE A 294 -3.26 -11.65 18.39
C ILE A 294 -3.48 -12.60 19.58
N ALA A 295 -4.54 -12.43 20.36
CA ALA A 295 -4.89 -13.34 21.45
C ALA A 295 -5.16 -14.77 20.95
N SER A 296 -5.77 -14.91 19.78
CA SER A 296 -5.96 -16.24 19.15
C SER A 296 -4.63 -16.90 18.78
N LEU A 297 -3.69 -16.14 18.23
CA LEU A 297 -2.33 -16.63 17.92
C LEU A 297 -1.58 -17.04 19.20
N GLU A 298 -1.66 -16.22 20.25
CA GLU A 298 -1.05 -16.54 21.56
C GLU A 298 -1.63 -17.85 22.17
N ALA A 299 -2.96 -17.95 22.21
CA ALA A 299 -3.64 -19.11 22.78
C ALA A 299 -3.29 -20.44 22.07
N LYS A 300 -2.90 -20.36 20.78
CA LYS A 300 -2.47 -21.49 19.95
C LYS A 300 -0.96 -21.72 19.97
N GLY A 301 -0.18 -20.88 20.66
CA GLY A 301 1.29 -20.93 20.66
C GLY A 301 1.91 -20.59 19.28
N LEU A 302 1.21 -19.85 18.45
CA LEU A 302 1.66 -19.49 17.11
C LEU A 302 2.40 -18.14 17.06
N LEU A 303 2.22 -17.30 18.08
CA LEU A 303 2.81 -15.96 18.07
C LEU A 303 4.34 -16.00 18.01
N ASP A 304 4.97 -16.97 18.68
CA ASP A 304 6.43 -17.15 18.70
C ASP A 304 7.03 -17.59 17.35
N ASN A 305 6.18 -17.91 16.37
CA ASN A 305 6.60 -18.31 15.02
C ASN A 305 5.85 -17.54 13.91
N THR A 306 5.18 -16.45 14.25
CA THR A 306 4.42 -15.63 13.30
C THR A 306 4.93 -14.20 13.27
N MET A 307 5.46 -13.75 12.14
CA MET A 307 5.71 -12.33 11.90
C MET A 307 4.37 -11.63 11.67
N ILE A 308 4.14 -10.50 12.35
CA ILE A 308 2.96 -9.68 12.17
C ILE A 308 3.37 -8.31 11.65
N VAL A 309 2.77 -7.89 10.54
CA VAL A 309 2.95 -6.56 9.98
C VAL A 309 1.61 -5.84 9.95
N PHE A 310 1.56 -4.68 10.61
CA PHE A 310 0.42 -3.77 10.58
C PHE A 310 0.78 -2.53 9.79
N SER A 311 0.00 -2.20 8.77
CA SER A 311 0.22 -1.03 7.91
C SER A 311 -1.07 -0.61 7.19
N SER A 312 -0.97 0.45 6.36
CA SER A 312 -2.02 0.92 5.46
C SER A 312 -1.49 1.04 4.04
N ASP A 313 -2.40 1.00 3.05
CA ASP A 313 -2.06 1.20 1.63
C ASP A 313 -1.88 2.67 1.24
N HIS A 314 -2.46 3.60 1.97
CA HIS A 314 -2.30 5.06 1.89
C HIS A 314 -2.98 5.71 3.10
N GLY A 315 -2.84 7.02 3.23
CA GLY A 315 -3.58 7.81 4.19
C GLY A 315 -4.85 8.47 3.61
N ASP A 316 -5.39 9.47 4.31
CA ASP A 316 -6.55 10.26 3.88
C ASP A 316 -6.40 11.69 4.40
N TYR A 317 -6.78 12.68 3.62
CA TYR A 317 -6.72 14.09 4.03
C TYR A 317 -7.74 14.45 5.10
N LEU A 318 -8.93 13.87 5.04
CA LEU A 318 -10.01 14.14 6.03
C LEU A 318 -10.24 15.65 6.28
N GLY A 319 -9.96 16.45 5.28
CA GLY A 319 -10.10 17.91 5.33
C GLY A 319 -8.80 18.69 5.53
N ASP A 320 -7.69 18.08 5.81
CA ASP A 320 -6.39 18.76 5.87
C ASP A 320 -6.01 19.30 4.48
N HIS A 321 -5.23 20.37 4.43
CA HIS A 321 -4.82 21.06 3.20
C HIS A 321 -6.00 21.46 2.28
N TRP A 322 -7.19 21.67 2.83
CA TRP A 322 -8.41 21.94 2.07
C TRP A 322 -8.80 20.80 1.13
N MET A 323 -8.37 19.57 1.44
CA MET A 323 -8.58 18.36 0.64
C MET A 323 -9.40 17.31 1.38
N GLY A 324 -10.09 16.48 0.63
CA GLY A 324 -10.72 15.25 1.10
C GLY A 324 -10.26 14.09 0.23
N GLU A 325 -10.41 12.87 0.67
CA GLU A 325 -9.84 11.69 0.01
C GLU A 325 -8.30 11.67 0.10
N LYS A 326 -7.64 11.24 -0.93
CA LYS A 326 -6.20 11.02 -1.10
C LYS A 326 -5.75 11.67 -2.41
N ASP A 327 -4.73 11.14 -3.08
CA ASP A 327 -4.33 11.48 -4.46
C ASP A 327 -3.22 12.53 -4.61
N MET A 328 -2.76 13.15 -3.52
CA MET A 328 -1.59 14.04 -3.52
C MET A 328 -0.50 13.49 -2.59
N PHE A 329 0.58 14.24 -2.36
CA PHE A 329 1.76 13.73 -1.69
C PHE A 329 2.10 14.41 -0.34
N HIS A 330 1.12 15.05 0.32
CA HIS A 330 1.33 15.49 1.69
C HIS A 330 1.46 14.29 2.63
N GLN A 331 2.05 14.50 3.81
CA GLN A 331 2.25 13.44 4.80
C GLN A 331 0.96 12.67 5.09
N GLN A 332 -0.18 13.35 5.13
CA GLN A 332 -1.51 12.77 5.39
C GLN A 332 -1.91 11.68 4.40
N SER A 333 -1.42 11.74 3.18
CA SER A 333 -1.79 10.80 2.11
C SER A 333 -0.79 9.67 1.90
N ILE A 334 0.53 9.94 2.02
CA ILE A 334 1.57 8.99 1.62
C ILE A 334 2.39 8.41 2.77
N ARG A 335 2.39 9.04 3.95
CA ARG A 335 2.99 8.45 5.14
C ARG A 335 1.96 7.57 5.83
N VAL A 336 2.34 6.34 6.14
CA VAL A 336 1.45 5.34 6.74
C VAL A 336 2.07 4.76 8.00
N PRO A 337 1.25 4.24 8.94
CA PRO A 337 1.81 3.47 10.03
C PRO A 337 2.47 2.20 9.49
N LEU A 338 3.59 1.82 10.07
CA LEU A 338 4.23 0.53 9.82
C LEU A 338 4.78 -0.03 11.11
N ILE A 339 4.18 -1.12 11.59
CA ILE A 339 4.62 -1.85 12.78
C ILE A 339 4.96 -3.27 12.36
N ILE A 340 6.16 -3.72 12.70
CA ILE A 340 6.62 -5.07 12.40
C ILE A 340 6.99 -5.78 13.70
N TYR A 341 6.26 -6.82 14.04
CA TYR A 341 6.64 -7.79 15.07
C TYR A 341 7.36 -8.96 14.40
N ASP A 342 8.64 -9.09 14.69
CA ASP A 342 9.45 -10.26 14.30
C ASP A 342 9.59 -11.18 15.51
N PRO A 343 9.10 -12.44 15.44
CA PRO A 343 9.15 -13.36 16.58
C PRO A 343 10.56 -13.86 16.91
N ARG A 344 11.52 -13.71 15.99
CA ARG A 344 12.88 -14.24 16.15
C ARG A 344 13.64 -13.52 17.25
N GLY A 345 14.42 -14.25 18.06
CA GLY A 345 15.24 -13.68 19.13
C GLY A 345 16.29 -12.67 18.65
N SER A 346 16.68 -12.70 17.36
CA SER A 346 17.56 -11.69 16.77
C SER A 346 16.95 -10.27 16.76
N ALA A 347 15.64 -10.15 16.87
CA ALA A 347 14.93 -8.87 16.92
C ALA A 347 14.68 -8.35 18.36
N ASP A 348 15.09 -9.08 19.40
CA ASP A 348 14.78 -8.71 20.79
C ASP A 348 15.34 -7.34 21.19
N ALA A 349 16.50 -6.96 20.64
CA ALA A 349 17.15 -5.69 20.95
C ALA A 349 16.41 -4.45 20.39
N THR A 350 15.50 -4.64 19.45
CA THR A 350 14.74 -3.55 18.78
C THR A 350 13.28 -3.48 19.21
N ARG A 351 12.81 -4.40 20.04
CA ARG A 351 11.41 -4.42 20.51
C ARG A 351 11.07 -3.14 21.24
N GLY A 352 9.92 -2.56 20.85
CA GLY A 352 9.41 -1.30 21.40
C GLY A 352 10.17 -0.05 20.96
N LEU A 353 11.10 -0.17 20.02
CA LEU A 353 11.81 0.98 19.49
C LEU A 353 11.05 1.62 18.32
N VAL A 354 11.21 2.93 18.21
CA VAL A 354 10.83 3.69 17.01
C VAL A 354 12.06 3.75 16.10
N ASN A 355 11.87 3.41 14.83
CA ASN A 355 12.88 3.48 13.79
C ASN A 355 12.56 4.64 12.84
N ASP A 356 13.48 5.60 12.71
CA ASP A 356 13.34 6.83 11.93
C ASP A 356 13.97 6.77 10.53
N HIS A 357 14.44 5.61 10.10
CA HIS A 357 14.93 5.44 8.74
C HIS A 357 13.79 5.56 7.74
N LEU A 358 14.10 6.18 6.59
CA LEU A 358 13.19 6.21 5.45
C LEU A 358 12.95 4.80 4.91
N VAL A 359 11.71 4.33 4.98
CA VAL A 359 11.29 3.01 4.48
C VAL A 359 10.11 3.13 3.53
N GLU A 360 9.94 2.15 2.67
CA GLU A 360 8.94 2.16 1.60
C GLU A 360 8.08 0.89 1.63
N GLY A 361 6.82 0.98 1.17
CA GLY A 361 5.92 -0.17 1.10
C GLY A 361 6.48 -1.34 0.29
N ILE A 362 7.27 -1.06 -0.75
CA ILE A 362 7.94 -2.08 -1.57
C ILE A 362 8.99 -2.89 -0.81
N ASP A 363 9.40 -2.45 0.38
CA ASP A 363 10.36 -3.15 1.24
C ASP A 363 9.75 -4.38 1.93
N LEU A 364 8.43 -4.46 1.98
CA LEU A 364 7.71 -5.57 2.62
C LEU A 364 7.94 -6.90 1.91
N LEU A 365 7.89 -6.92 0.57
CA LEU A 365 8.11 -8.17 -0.18
C LEU A 365 9.49 -8.78 0.10
N PRO A 366 10.62 -8.07 -0.09
CA PRO A 366 11.94 -8.65 0.20
C PRO A 366 12.11 -9.00 1.67
N THR A 367 11.48 -8.27 2.59
CA THR A 367 11.49 -8.59 4.02
C THR A 367 10.82 -9.94 4.31
N PHE A 368 9.66 -10.20 3.71
CA PHE A 368 8.95 -11.49 3.87
C PHE A 368 9.72 -12.65 3.24
N VAL A 369 10.27 -12.45 2.04
CA VAL A 369 11.07 -13.48 1.36
C VAL A 369 12.26 -13.88 2.24
N GLU A 370 13.02 -12.91 2.74
CA GLU A 370 14.17 -13.16 3.62
C GLU A 370 13.76 -13.80 4.96
N ALA A 371 12.68 -13.30 5.59
CA ALA A 371 12.18 -13.86 6.85
C ALA A 371 11.75 -15.33 6.69
N CYS A 372 11.29 -15.73 5.50
CA CYS A 372 10.91 -17.11 5.17
C CYS A 372 12.09 -17.98 4.69
N GLY A 373 13.31 -17.44 4.63
CA GLY A 373 14.52 -18.15 4.23
C GLY A 373 14.70 -18.23 2.69
N GLY A 374 14.04 -17.35 1.94
CA GLY A 374 14.18 -17.24 0.49
C GLY A 374 15.29 -16.29 0.05
N GLU A 375 15.60 -16.33 -1.24
CA GLU A 375 16.55 -15.41 -1.88
C GLU A 375 15.79 -14.33 -2.67
N ILE A 376 16.21 -13.08 -2.49
CA ILE A 376 15.62 -11.93 -3.18
C ILE A 376 16.16 -11.88 -4.62
N ARG A 377 15.27 -11.79 -5.60
CA ARG A 377 15.65 -11.59 -7.01
C ARG A 377 16.02 -10.12 -7.24
N GLU A 378 17.25 -9.76 -6.88
CA GLU A 378 17.75 -8.37 -6.90
C GLU A 378 17.64 -7.69 -8.28
N HIS A 379 17.60 -8.44 -9.38
CA HIS A 379 17.40 -7.92 -10.73
C HIS A 379 15.95 -7.59 -11.06
N VAL A 380 15.00 -7.94 -10.18
CA VAL A 380 13.55 -7.69 -10.32
C VAL A 380 13.06 -6.75 -9.24
N VAL A 381 13.30 -7.10 -7.97
CA VAL A 381 12.82 -6.38 -6.79
C VAL A 381 13.55 -5.05 -6.63
N GLU A 382 12.80 -3.98 -6.39
CA GLU A 382 13.31 -2.61 -6.20
C GLU A 382 13.32 -2.19 -4.73
N GLY A 383 12.51 -2.85 -3.90
CA GLY A 383 12.51 -2.69 -2.44
C GLY A 383 13.76 -3.27 -1.78
N ARG A 384 13.96 -2.92 -0.52
CA ARG A 384 15.08 -3.36 0.34
C ARG A 384 14.53 -4.09 1.56
N SER A 385 15.12 -5.22 1.93
CA SER A 385 14.69 -5.91 3.15
C SER A 385 14.89 -5.04 4.39
N LEU A 386 13.87 -5.02 5.25
CA LEU A 386 13.89 -4.35 6.55
C LEU A 386 14.54 -5.22 7.64
N ALA A 387 14.89 -6.48 7.34
CA ALA A 387 15.46 -7.40 8.32
C ALA A 387 16.69 -6.84 9.07
N PRO A 388 17.65 -6.13 8.44
CA PRO A 388 18.75 -5.49 9.17
C PRO A 388 18.26 -4.46 10.20
N LEU A 389 17.26 -3.63 9.84
CA LEU A 389 16.69 -2.63 10.75
C LEU A 389 15.93 -3.28 11.91
N LEU A 390 15.27 -4.41 11.65
CA LEU A 390 14.58 -5.20 12.68
C LEU A 390 15.53 -5.83 13.69
N THR A 391 16.81 -6.01 13.34
CA THR A 391 17.85 -6.59 14.22
C THR A 391 18.82 -5.54 14.78
N GLY A 392 18.53 -4.25 14.61
CA GLY A 392 19.31 -3.14 15.14
C GLY A 392 20.55 -2.76 14.31
N GLY A 393 20.67 -3.31 13.10
CA GLY A 393 21.71 -2.92 12.15
C GLY A 393 21.26 -1.76 11.26
N THR A 394 22.19 -0.89 10.87
CA THR A 394 21.98 0.09 9.81
C THR A 394 22.84 -0.31 8.62
N PRO A 395 22.27 -0.83 7.54
CA PRO A 395 23.05 -1.22 6.36
C PRO A 395 23.79 -0.02 5.75
N ALA A 396 25.07 -0.23 5.40
CA ALA A 396 25.81 0.77 4.64
C ALA A 396 25.08 1.08 3.33
N GLY A 397 24.92 2.38 3.01
CA GLY A 397 24.22 2.82 1.81
C GLY A 397 22.70 2.62 1.87
N TRP A 398 22.10 2.66 3.08
CA TRP A 398 20.64 2.76 3.18
C TRP A 398 20.13 3.94 2.36
N ARG A 399 18.85 3.90 1.97
CA ARG A 399 18.31 4.96 1.10
C ARG A 399 18.36 6.34 1.76
N GLU A 400 18.67 7.33 0.92
CA GLU A 400 18.69 8.74 1.31
C GLU A 400 17.37 9.45 0.95
N ALA A 401 16.50 8.78 0.18
CA ALA A 401 15.22 9.32 -0.23
C ALA A 401 14.18 8.22 -0.48
N VAL A 402 12.90 8.59 -0.39
CA VAL A 402 11.74 7.78 -0.77
C VAL A 402 11.03 8.40 -1.95
N PHE A 403 10.30 7.56 -2.71
CA PHE A 403 9.64 7.96 -3.94
C PHE A 403 8.19 7.50 -3.96
N SER A 404 7.32 8.37 -4.50
CA SER A 404 5.91 8.04 -4.72
C SER A 404 5.48 8.55 -6.09
N GLU A 405 4.61 7.81 -6.76
CA GLU A 405 4.19 8.07 -8.14
C GLU A 405 2.67 8.14 -8.22
N TYR A 406 2.18 9.02 -9.07
CA TYR A 406 0.76 9.19 -9.29
C TYR A 406 0.48 9.64 -10.72
N ASP A 407 -0.57 9.06 -11.33
CA ASP A 407 -1.08 9.47 -12.63
C ASP A 407 -2.55 9.88 -12.48
N TYR A 408 -2.83 11.20 -12.59
CA TYR A 408 -4.20 11.71 -12.44
C TYR A 408 -5.04 11.64 -13.72
N ALA A 409 -4.64 10.84 -14.71
CA ALA A 409 -5.37 10.67 -15.96
C ALA A 409 -6.84 10.22 -15.77
N HIS A 410 -7.11 9.49 -14.69
CA HIS A 410 -8.46 9.00 -14.37
C HIS A 410 -9.30 9.99 -13.55
N GLN A 411 -8.71 11.11 -13.12
CA GLN A 411 -9.41 12.11 -12.31
C GLN A 411 -10.18 13.12 -13.16
N PRO A 412 -11.35 13.61 -12.69
CA PRO A 412 -12.14 14.62 -13.39
C PRO A 412 -11.36 15.91 -13.71
N MET A 413 -10.38 16.26 -12.88
CA MET A 413 -9.55 17.44 -13.01
C MET A 413 -8.71 17.48 -14.30
N ILE A 414 -8.49 16.36 -14.97
CA ILE A 414 -7.78 16.34 -16.26
C ILE A 414 -8.44 17.29 -17.26
N ARG A 415 -9.79 17.39 -17.23
CA ARG A 415 -10.56 18.30 -18.10
C ARG A 415 -10.38 19.77 -17.69
N GLU A 416 -10.40 20.04 -16.38
CA GLU A 416 -10.17 21.40 -15.83
C GLU A 416 -8.77 21.91 -16.22
N LEU A 417 -7.78 21.04 -16.17
CA LEU A 417 -6.39 21.37 -16.50
C LEU A 417 -6.09 21.32 -18.00
N GLY A 418 -7.06 20.92 -18.86
CA GLY A 418 -6.85 20.82 -20.30
C GLY A 418 -5.80 19.79 -20.72
N LYS A 419 -5.57 18.78 -19.90
CA LYS A 419 -4.57 17.72 -20.12
C LYS A 419 -5.15 16.53 -20.86
N LYS A 420 -4.25 15.68 -21.42
CA LYS A 420 -4.59 14.37 -22.01
C LYS A 420 -3.97 13.26 -21.19
N PRO A 421 -4.50 12.02 -21.25
CA PRO A 421 -3.79 10.85 -20.73
C PRO A 421 -2.36 10.79 -21.29
N GLY A 422 -1.38 10.53 -20.42
CA GLY A 422 0.05 10.60 -20.76
C GLY A 422 0.71 11.96 -20.52
N GLU A 423 -0.04 12.99 -20.11
CA GLU A 423 0.47 14.31 -19.69
C GLU A 423 0.17 14.59 -18.21
N THR A 424 -0.09 13.56 -17.43
CA THR A 424 -0.70 13.64 -16.10
C THR A 424 0.15 12.99 -15.00
N GLY A 425 1.40 12.70 -15.34
CA GLY A 425 2.34 12.09 -14.42
C GLY A 425 2.80 13.04 -13.32
N MET A 426 2.83 12.53 -12.11
CA MET A 426 3.46 13.18 -10.97
C MET A 426 4.40 12.20 -10.27
N THR A 427 5.56 12.69 -9.83
CA THR A 427 6.52 11.89 -9.07
C THR A 427 7.05 12.73 -7.91
N MET A 428 6.96 12.17 -6.72
CA MET A 428 7.48 12.76 -5.50
C MET A 428 8.81 12.13 -5.12
N ILE A 429 9.74 12.95 -4.64
CA ILE A 429 10.94 12.56 -3.90
C ILE A 429 10.96 13.29 -2.56
N PHE A 430 11.27 12.56 -1.48
CA PHE A 430 11.48 13.12 -0.14
C PHE A 430 12.79 12.59 0.43
N ASP A 431 13.71 13.48 0.82
CA ASP A 431 15.05 13.15 1.32
C ASP A 431 15.21 13.25 2.85
N GLY A 432 14.08 13.27 3.57
CA GLY A 432 14.05 13.45 5.02
C GLY A 432 13.91 14.91 5.47
N ARG A 433 14.18 15.87 4.58
CA ARG A 433 13.95 17.30 4.79
C ARG A 433 13.09 17.92 3.71
N LEU A 434 13.51 17.78 2.46
CA LEU A 434 12.86 18.42 1.31
C LEU A 434 12.00 17.44 0.55
N LYS A 435 10.77 17.83 0.29
CA LYS A 435 9.82 17.07 -0.53
C LYS A 435 9.58 17.82 -1.84
N LEU A 436 10.04 17.24 -2.95
CA LEU A 436 9.81 17.75 -4.29
C LEU A 436 8.74 16.92 -4.99
N VAL A 437 7.75 17.57 -5.58
CA VAL A 437 6.77 16.93 -6.47
C VAL A 437 7.00 17.45 -7.89
N GLN A 438 7.56 16.60 -8.75
CA GLN A 438 7.71 16.87 -10.16
C GLN A 438 6.39 16.57 -10.88
N ILE A 439 5.88 17.49 -11.68
CA ILE A 439 4.57 17.41 -12.34
C ILE A 439 4.74 17.68 -13.84
N ASP A 440 4.18 16.81 -14.66
CA ASP A 440 4.26 16.92 -16.11
C ASP A 440 3.65 18.23 -16.64
N GLY A 441 4.49 19.02 -17.30
CA GLY A 441 4.08 20.29 -17.92
C GLY A 441 3.81 21.45 -16.96
N TYR A 442 4.23 21.32 -15.70
CA TYR A 442 4.16 22.39 -14.70
C TYR A 442 5.51 22.55 -13.99
N ARG A 443 5.70 23.69 -13.30
CA ARG A 443 6.81 23.81 -12.36
C ARG A 443 6.68 22.78 -11.25
N PRO A 444 7.77 22.39 -10.59
CA PRO A 444 7.66 21.53 -9.43
C PRO A 444 7.01 22.26 -8.24
N ILE A 445 6.52 21.47 -7.29
CA ILE A 445 6.17 21.92 -5.94
C ILE A 445 7.30 21.48 -5.01
N LEU A 446 7.65 22.30 -4.03
CA LEU A 446 8.67 21.97 -3.03
C LEU A 446 8.20 22.38 -1.65
N PHE A 447 8.32 21.45 -0.69
CA PHE A 447 8.15 21.74 0.74
C PHE A 447 9.46 21.48 1.49
N ASP A 448 9.78 22.33 2.46
CA ASP A 448 10.88 22.14 3.41
C ASP A 448 10.28 21.75 4.78
N LEU A 449 10.24 20.46 5.08
CA LEU A 449 9.56 19.93 6.27
C LEU A 449 10.28 20.23 7.58
N VAL A 450 11.49 20.80 7.55
CA VAL A 450 12.17 21.32 8.74
C VAL A 450 11.67 22.73 9.08
N GLU A 451 11.49 23.59 8.06
CA GLU A 451 11.00 24.96 8.22
C GLU A 451 9.46 25.02 8.27
N ASP A 452 8.78 24.07 7.62
CA ASP A 452 7.32 23.99 7.45
C ASP A 452 6.88 22.52 7.54
N PRO A 453 6.84 21.95 8.75
CA PRO A 453 6.46 20.54 8.97
C PRO A 453 5.05 20.21 8.50
N GLU A 454 4.18 21.20 8.44
CA GLU A 454 2.79 21.10 8.00
C GLU A 454 2.62 21.27 6.48
N GLU A 455 3.69 21.52 5.69
CA GLU A 455 3.64 21.60 4.24
C GLU A 455 2.68 22.69 3.68
N PHE A 456 2.60 23.86 4.32
CA PHE A 456 1.72 24.95 3.89
C PHE A 456 2.33 25.84 2.80
N PHE A 457 3.66 25.91 2.73
CA PHE A 457 4.37 26.88 1.90
C PHE A 457 5.10 26.21 0.73
N ASP A 458 4.48 26.27 -0.46
CA ASP A 458 5.12 25.81 -1.70
C ASP A 458 6.31 26.70 -2.10
N ARG A 459 7.53 26.17 -1.98
CA ARG A 459 8.80 26.80 -2.35
C ARG A 459 9.24 26.49 -3.79
N GLY A 460 8.45 25.76 -4.57
CA GLY A 460 8.82 25.34 -5.93
C GLY A 460 9.05 26.48 -6.93
N GLY A 461 8.61 27.71 -6.62
CA GLY A 461 8.90 28.93 -7.38
C GLY A 461 9.87 29.89 -6.70
N ASP A 462 10.43 29.54 -5.54
CA ASP A 462 11.30 30.41 -4.75
C ASP A 462 12.75 30.34 -5.28
N PRO A 463 13.35 31.49 -5.72
CA PRO A 463 14.73 31.52 -6.19
C PRO A 463 15.77 31.02 -5.18
N ALA A 464 15.48 31.12 -3.89
CA ALA A 464 16.38 30.64 -2.84
C ALA A 464 16.54 29.11 -2.84
N TYR A 465 15.59 28.37 -3.39
CA TYR A 465 15.60 26.91 -3.42
C TYR A 465 15.99 26.30 -4.78
N VAL A 466 16.42 27.10 -5.76
CA VAL A 466 16.76 26.61 -7.12
C VAL A 466 17.82 25.51 -7.09
N SER A 467 18.88 25.66 -6.29
CA SER A 467 19.94 24.65 -6.17
C SER A 467 19.42 23.33 -5.58
N GLU A 468 18.55 23.40 -4.58
CA GLU A 468 17.95 22.23 -3.94
C GLU A 468 16.98 21.52 -4.88
N ILE A 469 16.17 22.28 -5.62
CA ILE A 469 15.29 21.73 -6.66
C ILE A 469 16.12 20.96 -7.70
N GLN A 470 17.21 21.54 -8.20
CA GLN A 470 18.10 20.89 -9.18
C GLN A 470 18.75 19.63 -8.61
N ARG A 471 19.17 19.64 -7.34
CA ARG A 471 19.73 18.47 -6.65
C ARG A 471 18.69 17.34 -6.58
N LEU A 472 17.47 17.64 -6.11
CA LEU A 472 16.41 16.65 -6.00
C LEU A 472 15.94 16.12 -7.37
N GLN A 473 15.89 17.00 -8.39
CA GLN A 473 15.60 16.58 -9.76
C GLN A 473 16.67 15.65 -10.32
N LYS A 474 17.96 15.90 -9.99
CA LYS A 474 19.03 14.97 -10.35
C LYS A 474 18.85 13.62 -9.65
N MET A 475 18.58 13.59 -8.34
CA MET A 475 18.30 12.36 -7.61
C MET A 475 17.11 11.59 -8.19
N LEU A 476 16.06 12.32 -8.58
CA LEU A 476 14.88 11.73 -9.22
C LEU A 476 15.20 11.14 -10.60
N LEU A 477 16.05 11.80 -11.39
CA LEU A 477 16.54 11.27 -12.66
C LEU A 477 17.40 10.02 -12.45
N ASP A 478 18.35 10.06 -11.51
CA ASP A 478 19.20 8.92 -11.18
C ASP A 478 18.35 7.72 -10.73
N TRP A 479 17.34 7.96 -9.88
CA TRP A 479 16.36 6.96 -9.48
C TRP A 479 15.58 6.41 -10.68
N ALA A 480 15.06 7.25 -11.58
CA ALA A 480 14.32 6.82 -12.76
C ALA A 480 15.17 5.95 -13.71
N LEU A 481 16.45 6.31 -13.87
CA LEU A 481 17.39 5.55 -14.69
C LEU A 481 17.85 4.24 -14.04
N SER A 482 17.78 4.13 -12.72
CA SER A 482 18.15 2.93 -11.96
C SER A 482 17.09 1.83 -11.95
N ARG A 483 15.91 2.05 -12.60
CA ARG A 483 14.83 1.07 -12.64
C ARG A 483 15.29 -0.28 -13.21
N LYS A 484 14.75 -1.36 -12.67
CA LYS A 484 15.12 -2.72 -13.08
C LYS A 484 14.52 -3.03 -14.46
N HIS A 485 15.34 -2.99 -15.49
CA HIS A 485 14.92 -3.22 -16.87
C HIS A 485 15.15 -4.65 -17.35
N ARG A 486 16.16 -5.35 -16.81
CA ARG A 486 16.50 -6.73 -17.17
C ARG A 486 15.88 -7.73 -16.20
N VAL A 487 14.56 -7.79 -16.18
CA VAL A 487 13.82 -8.64 -15.22
C VAL A 487 13.83 -10.13 -15.56
N THR A 488 14.29 -10.52 -16.77
CA THR A 488 14.29 -11.91 -17.23
C THR A 488 15.65 -12.61 -17.10
N LYS A 489 16.70 -11.90 -16.69
CA LYS A 489 18.06 -12.46 -16.52
C LYS A 489 18.76 -11.84 -15.31
N SER A 490 19.17 -12.69 -14.37
CA SER A 490 19.93 -12.25 -13.20
C SER A 490 21.34 -11.76 -13.58
N ASN A 491 21.92 -10.91 -12.72
CA ASN A 491 23.29 -10.45 -12.89
C ASN A 491 24.25 -11.63 -12.92
N ARG A 492 24.10 -12.61 -12.00
CA ARG A 492 24.89 -13.84 -11.97
C ARG A 492 24.83 -14.62 -13.30
N ALA A 493 23.63 -14.74 -13.89
CA ALA A 493 23.50 -15.43 -15.18
C ALA A 493 24.24 -14.72 -16.32
N ILE A 494 24.41 -13.38 -16.22
CA ILE A 494 25.20 -12.60 -17.19
C ILE A 494 26.70 -12.75 -16.93
N GLU A 495 27.12 -12.71 -15.66
CA GLU A 495 28.49 -12.94 -15.23
C GLU A 495 28.94 -14.34 -15.68
N ASP A 496 28.16 -15.38 -15.33
CA ASP A 496 28.38 -16.75 -15.77
C ASP A 496 28.47 -16.88 -17.30
N TYR A 497 27.65 -16.12 -18.05
CA TYR A 497 27.70 -16.12 -19.53
C TYR A 497 28.99 -15.50 -20.03
N ASN A 498 29.44 -14.39 -19.45
CA ASN A 498 30.68 -13.71 -19.86
C ASN A 498 31.93 -14.56 -19.55
N GLU A 499 31.94 -15.28 -18.44
CA GLU A 499 33.07 -16.15 -18.04
C GLU A 499 33.19 -17.43 -18.88
N ARG A 500 32.11 -17.86 -19.55
CA ARG A 500 32.07 -19.12 -20.30
C ARG A 500 32.86 -19.10 -21.62
N ASN A 501 33.30 -17.94 -22.10
CA ASN A 501 33.99 -17.78 -23.37
C ASN A 501 33.31 -18.53 -24.54
N LEU A 502 31.96 -18.46 -24.60
CA LEU A 502 31.16 -19.30 -25.49
C LEU A 502 31.47 -19.09 -26.97
N GLN A 503 31.78 -17.85 -27.37
CA GLN A 503 32.14 -17.55 -28.76
C GLN A 503 33.44 -18.22 -29.14
N LEU A 504 34.48 -18.10 -28.30
CA LEU A 504 35.76 -18.79 -28.55
C LEU A 504 35.61 -20.31 -28.58
N LYS A 505 34.78 -20.87 -27.68
CA LYS A 505 34.47 -22.32 -27.67
C LYS A 505 33.72 -22.78 -28.90
N ALA A 506 32.84 -21.92 -29.44
CA ALA A 506 32.04 -22.20 -30.63
C ALA A 506 32.80 -21.94 -31.94
N GLY A 507 34.03 -21.43 -31.89
CA GLY A 507 34.80 -21.07 -33.09
C GLY A 507 34.33 -19.76 -33.74
N ILE A 508 33.67 -18.89 -32.99
CA ILE A 508 33.19 -17.58 -33.46
C ILE A 508 34.23 -16.53 -33.05
N TYR A 509 35.04 -16.10 -34.02
CA TYR A 509 36.22 -15.26 -33.82
C TYR A 509 35.96 -13.82 -34.28
N ILE A 510 35.00 -13.15 -33.72
CA ILE A 510 34.66 -11.76 -34.07
C ILE A 510 35.73 -10.81 -33.51
N GLY A 511 36.41 -10.09 -34.42
CA GLY A 511 37.42 -9.09 -34.06
C GLY A 511 38.84 -9.62 -33.95
N TYR A 512 39.07 -10.92 -34.15
CA TYR A 512 40.41 -11.50 -34.23
C TYR A 512 40.97 -11.36 -35.66
N TRP A 513 42.24 -11.01 -35.75
CA TRP A 513 42.93 -10.83 -37.04
C TRP A 513 43.33 -12.17 -37.67
N ASP A 514 43.92 -13.05 -36.86
CA ASP A 514 44.46 -14.32 -37.33
C ASP A 514 44.36 -15.44 -36.28
N GLU A 515 44.83 -16.63 -36.66
CA GLU A 515 44.80 -17.82 -35.79
C GLU A 515 45.74 -17.69 -34.58
N GLU A 516 46.83 -16.88 -34.64
CA GLU A 516 47.75 -16.70 -33.52
C GLU A 516 47.07 -15.93 -32.39
N GLU A 517 46.29 -14.86 -32.73
CA GLU A 517 45.49 -14.13 -31.78
C GLU A 517 44.41 -15.01 -31.13
N VAL A 518 43.75 -15.87 -31.93
CA VAL A 518 42.75 -16.81 -31.42
C VAL A 518 43.38 -17.82 -30.45
N GLN A 519 44.56 -18.37 -30.79
CA GLN A 519 45.25 -19.33 -29.93
C GLN A 519 45.71 -18.69 -28.62
N LEU A 520 46.18 -17.45 -28.68
CA LEU A 520 46.51 -16.67 -27.46
C LEU A 520 45.30 -16.49 -26.57
N ALA A 521 44.20 -15.99 -27.12
CA ALA A 521 42.97 -15.76 -26.37
C ALA A 521 42.39 -17.07 -25.79
N ARG A 522 42.47 -18.18 -26.49
CA ARG A 522 42.05 -19.51 -25.99
C ARG A 522 42.92 -20.01 -24.84
N ARG A 523 44.24 -19.73 -24.85
CA ARG A 523 45.13 -20.03 -23.73
C ARG A 523 44.80 -19.18 -22.51
N GLU A 524 44.64 -17.86 -22.70
CA GLU A 524 44.25 -16.93 -21.64
C GLU A 524 42.89 -17.30 -20.99
N ALA A 525 41.96 -17.81 -21.80
CA ALA A 525 40.64 -18.29 -21.35
C ALA A 525 40.67 -19.72 -20.75
N GLY A 526 41.85 -20.37 -20.65
CA GLY A 526 41.98 -21.75 -20.14
C GLY A 526 41.28 -22.80 -21.02
N LEU A 527 41.17 -22.55 -22.34
CA LEU A 527 40.52 -23.41 -23.30
C LEU A 527 41.53 -24.28 -24.11
N LEU A 528 42.80 -24.08 -23.89
CA LEU A 528 43.91 -24.84 -24.43
C LEU A 528 44.90 -25.15 -23.31
N ASP A 529 45.43 -26.37 -23.27
CA ASP A 529 46.50 -26.79 -22.37
C ASP A 529 47.83 -26.11 -22.69
#